data_7b62a27d21f66ed0b9078f6c67b2c5e2
#
_entry.id   7b62a27d21f66ed0b9078f6c67b2c5e2
#
_cell.length_a   1.000
_cell.length_b   1.000
_cell.length_c   1.000
_cell.angle_alpha   90.00
_cell.angle_beta   90.00
_cell.angle_gamma   90.00
#
_symmetry.space_group_name_H-M   'P 1'
#
loop_
_entity.id
_entity.type
_entity.pdbx_description
1 polymer ?
#
loop_
_entity_poly.entity_id
_entity_poly.type
_entity_poly.pdbx_seq_one_letter_code
_entity_poly.pdbx_strand_id
1 'polypeptide(L)'
;MGKNHKTKVPKKKINYAVYFKNNWQLYVLILPAIIYFIVFNYMPLYGIQIAFKDFKAVFGISGSKWVGFKHFENFFHAYYFKRLLANTLLLNVYNLLWSFPVPIILAILLNQIKGPKIKRFIQTSIYVPYFISTVVLAGMLYIFLSPTSGIFNILRQALGMKSVDFMSDAKAFRTIYIVSGIWQSAGWGTILYIASLSGVDPSLYEAAEIDGASIWQKIRYIDMPSIVPVIVIKFLGENPGACPWDEAKKYFSKSLMSISSEYTLQS
;
A
#
# COMPACT_ATOMS: atom_id res chain seq x y z
N MET A 1 -56.39 12.58 17.46
CA MET A 1 -55.31 13.09 18.33
C MET A 1 -54.71 11.90 19.08
N GLY A 2 -53.69 11.25 18.50
CA GLY A 2 -53.01 10.10 19.08
C GLY A 2 -51.66 10.54 19.68
N LYS A 3 -51.52 10.47 21.03
CA LYS A 3 -50.29 10.78 21.75
C LYS A 3 -49.29 9.64 21.54
N ASN A 4 -48.21 9.90 20.77
CA ASN A 4 -47.04 9.01 20.67
C ASN A 4 -46.33 8.95 22.04
N HIS A 5 -46.51 7.87 22.75
CA HIS A 5 -45.76 7.52 23.93
C HIS A 5 -44.40 6.94 23.48
N LYS A 6 -43.38 7.80 23.41
CA LYS A 6 -41.98 7.36 23.30
C LYS A 6 -41.58 6.72 24.65
N THR A 7 -41.63 5.40 24.71
CA THR A 7 -41.06 4.63 25.82
C THR A 7 -39.57 4.85 25.87
N LYS A 8 -39.08 5.66 26.82
CA LYS A 8 -37.65 5.81 27.12
C LYS A 8 -37.15 4.49 27.70
N VAL A 9 -36.39 3.73 26.88
CA VAL A 9 -35.66 2.54 27.35
C VAL A 9 -34.64 3.02 28.41
N PRO A 10 -34.69 2.52 29.67
CA PRO A 10 -33.77 2.95 30.71
C PRO A 10 -32.35 2.51 30.33
N LYS A 11 -31.41 3.46 30.20
CA LYS A 11 -29.99 3.20 30.03
C LYS A 11 -29.47 2.50 31.27
N LYS A 12 -29.33 1.15 31.21
CA LYS A 12 -28.74 0.33 32.27
C LYS A 12 -27.31 0.82 32.50
N LYS A 13 -27.00 1.35 33.69
CA LYS A 13 -25.65 1.75 34.06
C LYS A 13 -24.79 0.49 34.07
N ILE A 14 -23.86 0.39 33.10
CA ILE A 14 -22.93 -0.73 33.00
C ILE A 14 -21.92 -0.58 34.14
N ASN A 15 -21.89 -1.55 35.05
CA ASN A 15 -20.85 -1.61 36.07
C ASN A 15 -19.59 -2.19 35.43
N TYR A 16 -18.67 -1.32 35.05
CA TYR A 16 -17.44 -1.71 34.31
C TYR A 16 -16.59 -2.73 35.06
N ALA A 17 -16.59 -2.68 36.42
CA ALA A 17 -15.85 -3.65 37.23
C ALA A 17 -16.39 -5.08 37.10
N VAL A 18 -17.72 -5.23 37.08
CA VAL A 18 -18.39 -6.53 36.90
C VAL A 18 -18.19 -7.02 35.46
N TYR A 19 -18.28 -6.10 34.48
CA TYR A 19 -18.05 -6.42 33.07
C TYR A 19 -16.60 -6.93 32.84
N PHE A 20 -15.61 -6.26 33.43
CA PHE A 20 -14.22 -6.66 33.35
C PHE A 20 -14.00 -8.04 34.00
N LYS A 21 -14.54 -8.27 35.19
CA LYS A 21 -14.42 -9.54 35.91
C LYS A 21 -15.04 -10.71 35.13
N ASN A 22 -16.16 -10.47 34.44
CA ASN A 22 -16.83 -11.53 33.69
C ASN A 22 -16.19 -11.81 32.32
N ASN A 23 -15.43 -10.88 31.79
CA ASN A 23 -14.81 -10.99 30.45
C ASN A 23 -13.28 -10.98 30.49
N TRP A 24 -12.65 -11.29 31.64
CA TRP A 24 -11.20 -11.22 31.80
C TRP A 24 -10.44 -12.08 30.77
N GLN A 25 -11.02 -13.19 30.31
CA GLN A 25 -10.45 -14.06 29.31
C GLN A 25 -10.20 -13.33 27.97
N LEU A 26 -11.09 -12.41 27.59
CA LEU A 26 -10.92 -11.61 26.38
C LEU A 26 -9.74 -10.66 26.52
N TYR A 27 -9.53 -10.08 27.69
CA TYR A 27 -8.39 -9.20 27.94
C TYR A 27 -7.07 -9.96 27.95
N VAL A 28 -7.04 -11.17 28.51
CA VAL A 28 -5.85 -12.03 28.44
C VAL A 28 -5.53 -12.43 27.01
N LEU A 29 -6.54 -12.69 26.18
CA LEU A 29 -6.35 -13.04 24.78
C LEU A 29 -5.76 -11.86 23.96
N ILE A 30 -6.16 -10.62 24.26
CA ILE A 30 -5.69 -9.43 23.53
C ILE A 30 -4.35 -8.91 24.08
N LEU A 31 -3.96 -9.30 25.29
CA LEU A 31 -2.76 -8.81 25.99
C LEU A 31 -1.47 -9.03 25.19
N PRO A 32 -1.20 -10.20 24.56
CA PRO A 32 -0.03 -10.38 23.73
C PRO A 32 0.05 -9.40 22.57
N ALA A 33 -1.10 -9.10 21.92
CA ALA A 33 -1.15 -8.12 20.84
C ALA A 33 -0.85 -6.69 21.37
N ILE A 34 -1.42 -6.32 22.52
CA ILE A 34 -1.14 -5.01 23.15
C ILE A 34 0.34 -4.88 23.49
N ILE A 35 0.95 -5.90 24.11
CA ILE A 35 2.39 -5.91 24.41
C ILE A 35 3.20 -5.74 23.14
N TYR A 36 2.88 -6.49 22.09
CA TYR A 36 3.54 -6.37 20.79
C TYR A 36 3.48 -4.92 20.26
N PHE A 37 2.29 -4.31 20.28
CA PHE A 37 2.14 -2.92 19.83
C PHE A 37 2.94 -1.93 20.69
N ILE A 38 2.93 -2.08 22.01
CA ILE A 38 3.70 -1.20 22.91
C ILE A 38 5.19 -1.34 22.63
N VAL A 39 5.71 -2.57 22.56
CA VAL A 39 7.15 -2.81 22.40
C VAL A 39 7.64 -2.41 21.01
N PHE A 40 6.90 -2.75 19.94
CA PHE A 40 7.40 -2.58 18.58
C PHE A 40 6.91 -1.31 17.88
N ASN A 41 5.82 -0.69 18.34
CA ASN A 41 5.34 0.56 17.73
C ASN A 41 5.52 1.77 18.65
N TYR A 42 5.25 1.65 19.95
CA TYR A 42 5.34 2.80 20.86
C TYR A 42 6.74 3.01 21.43
N MET A 43 7.42 1.95 21.84
CA MET A 43 8.78 2.06 22.40
C MET A 43 9.79 2.69 21.41
N PRO A 44 9.79 2.39 20.09
CA PRO A 44 10.66 3.05 19.14
C PRO A 44 10.38 4.55 18.97
N LEU A 45 9.20 5.06 19.34
CA LEU A 45 8.89 6.50 19.31
C LEU A 45 9.81 7.28 20.26
N TYR A 46 10.31 6.65 21.33
CA TYR A 46 11.34 7.24 22.17
C TYR A 46 12.59 7.63 21.37
N GLY A 47 12.91 6.87 20.31
CA GLY A 47 14.03 7.15 19.41
C GLY A 47 13.85 8.43 18.56
N ILE A 48 12.64 9.00 18.46
CA ILE A 48 12.41 10.27 17.74
C ILE A 48 13.26 11.41 18.33
N GLN A 49 13.58 11.33 19.62
CA GLN A 49 14.45 12.32 20.27
C GLN A 49 15.83 12.44 19.61
N ILE A 50 16.30 11.40 18.92
CA ILE A 50 17.60 11.41 18.21
C ILE A 50 17.60 12.51 17.13
N ALA A 51 16.46 12.79 16.50
CA ALA A 51 16.36 13.85 15.51
C ALA A 51 16.67 15.26 16.03
N PHE A 52 16.56 15.45 17.34
CA PHE A 52 16.81 16.72 18.03
C PHE A 52 18.13 16.75 18.83
N LYS A 53 18.88 15.65 18.79
CA LYS A 53 20.12 15.49 19.53
C LYS A 53 21.29 15.22 18.60
N ASP A 54 22.47 15.71 18.95
CA ASP A 54 23.73 15.28 18.33
C ASP A 54 24.10 13.90 18.86
N PHE A 55 23.46 12.88 18.25
CA PHE A 55 23.51 11.51 18.73
C PHE A 55 24.91 10.92 18.55
N LYS A 56 25.51 10.50 19.64
CA LYS A 56 26.75 9.73 19.65
C LYS A 56 26.48 8.38 20.32
N ALA A 57 26.78 7.29 19.63
CA ALA A 57 26.48 5.93 20.09
C ALA A 57 27.10 5.64 21.48
N VAL A 58 28.28 6.24 21.76
CA VAL A 58 29.00 6.08 23.06
C VAL A 58 28.21 6.64 24.24
N PHE A 59 27.45 7.73 24.04
CA PHE A 59 26.69 8.38 25.11
C PHE A 59 25.22 7.98 25.15
N GLY A 60 24.78 7.24 24.15
CA GLY A 60 23.37 6.85 24.03
C GLY A 60 22.40 8.02 23.80
N ILE A 61 21.10 7.75 23.87
CA ILE A 61 20.07 8.78 23.65
C ILE A 61 20.04 9.80 24.78
N SER A 62 20.18 9.35 26.03
CA SER A 62 20.10 10.24 27.23
C SER A 62 21.33 11.13 27.40
N GLY A 63 22.51 10.63 27.09
CA GLY A 63 23.78 11.36 27.24
C GLY A 63 24.13 12.26 26.04
N SER A 64 23.43 12.17 24.91
CA SER A 64 23.70 12.99 23.73
C SER A 64 23.17 14.41 23.88
N LYS A 65 23.97 15.40 23.42
CA LYS A 65 23.65 16.83 23.52
C LYS A 65 22.42 17.19 22.71
N TRP A 66 21.52 17.97 23.27
CA TRP A 66 20.36 18.51 22.58
C TRP A 66 20.78 19.64 21.64
N VAL A 67 20.45 19.54 20.34
CA VAL A 67 20.79 20.52 19.31
C VAL A 67 19.57 21.14 18.61
N GLY A 68 18.35 20.79 19.07
CA GLY A 68 17.11 21.34 18.54
C GLY A 68 16.90 20.97 17.06
N PHE A 69 16.57 21.93 16.23
CA PHE A 69 16.23 21.74 14.81
C PHE A 69 17.44 21.74 13.87
N LYS A 70 18.67 21.75 14.36
CA LYS A 70 19.89 21.81 13.53
C LYS A 70 19.91 20.75 12.41
N HIS A 71 19.53 19.52 12.71
CA HIS A 71 19.51 18.44 11.71
C HIS A 71 18.45 18.67 10.64
N PHE A 72 17.30 19.25 11.00
CA PHE A 72 16.23 19.59 10.04
C PHE A 72 16.69 20.73 9.13
N GLU A 73 17.33 21.75 9.68
CA GLU A 73 17.87 22.88 8.91
C GLU A 73 18.93 22.39 7.91
N ASN A 74 19.88 21.58 8.36
CA ASN A 74 20.88 20.96 7.49
C ASN A 74 20.23 20.10 6.38
N PHE A 75 19.17 19.35 6.72
CA PHE A 75 18.46 18.54 5.76
C PHE A 75 17.76 19.36 4.68
N PHE A 76 17.06 20.45 5.05
CA PHE A 76 16.37 21.31 4.11
C PHE A 76 17.34 22.08 3.21
N HIS A 77 18.56 22.40 3.68
CA HIS A 77 19.59 23.07 2.90
C HIS A 77 20.50 22.07 2.14
N ALA A 78 20.33 20.76 2.33
CA ALA A 78 21.13 19.76 1.65
C ALA A 78 20.90 19.81 0.11
N TYR A 79 22.00 19.72 -0.64
CA TYR A 79 21.99 19.76 -2.12
C TYR A 79 20.99 18.78 -2.75
N TYR A 80 20.83 17.61 -2.16
CA TYR A 80 19.95 16.54 -2.65
C TYR A 80 18.50 16.64 -2.17
N PHE A 81 18.16 17.57 -1.26
CA PHE A 81 16.81 17.68 -0.69
C PHE A 81 15.73 17.83 -1.76
N LYS A 82 15.91 18.79 -2.69
CA LYS A 82 14.95 19.02 -3.79
C LYS A 82 14.76 17.78 -4.66
N ARG A 83 15.87 17.10 -4.99
CA ARG A 83 15.84 15.89 -5.81
C ARG A 83 15.12 14.74 -5.10
N LEU A 84 15.41 14.55 -3.80
CA LEU A 84 14.77 13.53 -2.96
C LEU A 84 13.26 13.79 -2.86
N LEU A 85 12.87 15.02 -2.52
CA LEU A 85 11.46 15.40 -2.39
C LEU A 85 10.71 15.22 -3.73
N ALA A 86 11.25 15.73 -4.82
CA ALA A 86 10.64 15.59 -6.14
C ALA A 86 10.50 14.12 -6.56
N ASN A 87 11.53 13.30 -6.31
CA ASN A 87 11.49 11.88 -6.65
C ASN A 87 10.44 11.13 -5.81
N THR A 88 10.38 11.41 -4.51
CA THR A 88 9.40 10.80 -3.60
C THR A 88 7.97 11.19 -4.00
N LEU A 89 7.72 12.48 -4.26
CA LEU A 89 6.39 12.94 -4.68
C LEU A 89 5.98 12.33 -6.02
N LEU A 90 6.89 12.32 -7.01
CA LEU A 90 6.62 11.74 -8.32
C LEU A 90 6.31 10.24 -8.23
N LEU A 91 7.10 9.48 -7.48
CA LEU A 91 6.85 8.04 -7.29
C LEU A 91 5.49 7.79 -6.63
N ASN A 92 5.15 8.56 -5.59
CA ASN A 92 3.86 8.40 -4.90
C ASN A 92 2.68 8.78 -5.80
N VAL A 93 2.79 9.88 -6.54
CA VAL A 93 1.73 10.30 -7.49
C VAL A 93 1.54 9.26 -8.59
N TYR A 94 2.62 8.77 -9.20
CA TYR A 94 2.52 7.74 -10.24
C TYR A 94 2.00 6.42 -9.66
N ASN A 95 2.44 6.04 -8.46
CA ASN A 95 1.94 4.83 -7.81
C ASN A 95 0.43 4.96 -7.55
N LEU A 96 -0.04 6.06 -6.95
CA LEU A 96 -1.45 6.31 -6.72
C LEU A 96 -2.27 6.29 -8.02
N LEU A 97 -1.75 6.97 -9.06
CA LEU A 97 -2.45 7.11 -10.34
C LEU A 97 -2.68 5.77 -11.06
N TRP A 98 -1.76 4.82 -10.91
CA TRP A 98 -1.80 3.55 -11.62
C TRP A 98 -2.20 2.37 -10.73
N SER A 99 -1.68 2.26 -9.52
CA SER A 99 -2.00 1.13 -8.63
C SER A 99 -3.43 1.18 -8.08
N PHE A 100 -4.08 2.34 -8.11
CA PHE A 100 -5.47 2.47 -7.69
C PHE A 100 -6.48 2.05 -8.78
N PRO A 101 -6.40 2.53 -10.04
CA PRO A 101 -7.34 2.13 -11.09
C PRO A 101 -7.16 0.70 -11.59
N VAL A 102 -5.92 0.18 -11.62
CA VAL A 102 -5.64 -1.15 -12.21
C VAL A 102 -6.41 -2.28 -11.51
N PRO A 103 -6.42 -2.41 -10.17
CA PRO A 103 -7.24 -3.41 -9.49
C PRO A 103 -8.74 -3.27 -9.75
N ILE A 104 -9.24 -2.05 -9.88
CA ILE A 104 -10.66 -1.78 -10.18
C ILE A 104 -11.00 -2.31 -11.58
N ILE A 105 -10.19 -1.95 -12.58
CA ILE A 105 -10.37 -2.42 -13.95
C ILE A 105 -10.31 -3.95 -14.03
N LEU A 106 -9.31 -4.55 -13.37
CA LEU A 106 -9.18 -6.02 -13.32
C LEU A 106 -10.39 -6.68 -12.66
N ALA A 107 -10.91 -6.11 -11.56
CA ALA A 107 -12.09 -6.66 -10.87
C ALA A 107 -13.33 -6.61 -11.76
N ILE A 108 -13.56 -5.50 -12.46
CA ILE A 108 -14.68 -5.34 -13.41
C ILE A 108 -14.54 -6.34 -14.55
N LEU A 109 -13.34 -6.45 -15.16
CA LEU A 109 -13.09 -7.40 -16.24
C LEU A 109 -13.33 -8.84 -15.79
N LEU A 110 -12.87 -9.21 -14.60
CA LEU A 110 -13.11 -10.54 -14.02
C LEU A 110 -14.58 -10.79 -13.75
N ASN A 111 -15.37 -9.76 -13.43
CA ASN A 111 -16.80 -9.89 -13.20
C ASN A 111 -17.56 -10.23 -14.49
N GLN A 112 -17.09 -9.78 -15.65
CA GLN A 112 -17.72 -10.06 -16.94
C GLN A 112 -17.45 -11.48 -17.46
N ILE A 113 -16.54 -12.24 -16.86
CA ILE A 113 -16.21 -13.60 -17.30
C ILE A 113 -17.31 -14.58 -16.85
N LYS A 114 -18.03 -15.15 -17.83
CA LYS A 114 -19.16 -16.06 -17.58
C LYS A 114 -18.75 -17.48 -17.15
N GLY A 115 -17.54 -17.94 -17.49
CA GLY A 115 -17.08 -19.30 -17.20
C GLY A 115 -16.42 -19.43 -15.83
N PRO A 116 -16.99 -20.17 -14.84
CA PRO A 116 -16.42 -20.23 -13.46
C PRO A 116 -15.01 -20.84 -13.42
N LYS A 117 -14.71 -21.80 -14.29
CA LYS A 117 -13.37 -22.42 -14.40
C LYS A 117 -12.34 -21.43 -14.93
N ILE A 118 -12.69 -20.71 -16.01
CA ILE A 118 -11.81 -19.70 -16.63
C ILE A 118 -11.60 -18.53 -15.67
N LYS A 119 -12.68 -18.04 -15.05
CA LYS A 119 -12.61 -16.97 -14.04
C LYS A 119 -11.66 -17.34 -12.91
N ARG A 120 -11.78 -18.56 -12.34
CA ARG A 120 -10.88 -19.04 -11.26
C ARG A 120 -9.44 -19.15 -11.73
N PHE A 121 -9.20 -19.68 -12.93
CA PHE A 121 -7.84 -19.79 -13.48
C PHE A 121 -7.18 -18.41 -13.62
N ILE A 122 -7.88 -17.44 -14.23
CA ILE A 122 -7.36 -16.08 -14.39
C ILE A 122 -7.15 -15.42 -13.03
N GLN A 123 -8.09 -15.54 -12.09
CA GLN A 123 -7.93 -15.01 -10.72
C GLN A 123 -6.67 -15.56 -10.05
N THR A 124 -6.48 -16.88 -10.10
CA THR A 124 -5.28 -17.50 -9.53
C THR A 124 -4.01 -16.96 -10.18
N SER A 125 -4.00 -16.85 -11.51
CA SER A 125 -2.82 -16.37 -12.27
C SER A 125 -2.43 -14.94 -11.90
N ILE A 126 -3.39 -14.03 -11.69
CA ILE A 126 -3.10 -12.64 -11.30
C ILE A 126 -2.83 -12.47 -9.82
N TYR A 127 -3.16 -13.47 -8.96
CA TYR A 127 -2.86 -13.42 -7.53
C TYR A 127 -1.45 -13.95 -7.22
N VAL A 128 -0.93 -14.89 -8.01
CA VAL A 128 0.38 -15.53 -7.79
C VAL A 128 1.52 -14.51 -7.62
N PRO A 129 1.63 -13.44 -8.42
CA PRO A 129 2.72 -12.47 -8.28
C PRO A 129 2.83 -11.85 -6.89
N TYR A 130 1.72 -11.70 -6.18
CA TYR A 130 1.70 -11.11 -4.83
C TYR A 130 2.54 -11.91 -3.82
N PHE A 131 2.65 -13.23 -4.00
CA PHE A 131 3.40 -14.11 -3.11
C PHE A 131 4.91 -14.14 -3.39
N ILE A 132 5.35 -13.50 -4.46
CA ILE A 132 6.78 -13.37 -4.78
C ILE A 132 7.36 -12.31 -3.83
N SER A 133 8.44 -12.65 -3.11
CA SER A 133 9.09 -11.65 -2.25
C SER A 133 9.70 -10.52 -3.09
N THR A 134 9.72 -9.31 -2.55
CA THR A 134 10.31 -8.14 -3.22
C THR A 134 11.79 -8.36 -3.60
N VAL A 135 12.53 -9.12 -2.78
CA VAL A 135 13.94 -9.44 -3.05
C VAL A 135 14.06 -10.32 -4.29
N VAL A 136 13.22 -11.36 -4.40
CA VAL A 136 13.20 -12.25 -5.57
C VAL A 136 12.78 -11.46 -6.82
N LEU A 137 11.73 -10.63 -6.71
CA LEU A 137 11.29 -9.76 -7.81
C LEU A 137 12.43 -8.84 -8.29
N ALA A 138 13.13 -8.18 -7.36
CA ALA A 138 14.27 -7.34 -7.71
C ALA A 138 15.39 -8.12 -8.42
N GLY A 139 15.69 -9.33 -7.94
CA GLY A 139 16.66 -10.22 -8.60
C GLY A 139 16.22 -10.62 -10.02
N MET A 140 14.94 -10.96 -10.21
CA MET A 140 14.38 -11.26 -11.54
C MET A 140 14.49 -10.05 -12.47
N LEU A 141 14.14 -8.85 -12.00
CA LEU A 141 14.24 -7.62 -12.78
C LEU A 141 15.70 -7.34 -13.18
N TYR A 142 16.64 -7.52 -12.26
CA TYR A 142 18.07 -7.35 -12.55
C TYR A 142 18.56 -8.28 -13.68
N ILE A 143 18.13 -9.53 -13.66
CA ILE A 143 18.49 -10.51 -14.71
C ILE A 143 17.81 -10.16 -16.03
N PHE A 144 16.51 -9.88 -16.02
CA PHE A 144 15.73 -9.65 -17.25
C PHE A 144 16.09 -8.32 -17.95
N LEU A 145 16.50 -7.31 -17.18
CA LEU A 145 16.87 -5.99 -17.67
C LEU A 145 18.38 -5.81 -17.88
N SER A 146 19.17 -6.86 -17.65
CA SER A 146 20.63 -6.84 -17.83
C SER A 146 21.02 -6.29 -19.21
N PRO A 147 22.01 -5.38 -19.30
CA PRO A 147 22.47 -4.81 -20.58
C PRO A 147 23.01 -5.85 -21.55
N THR A 148 23.60 -6.92 -21.04
CA THR A 148 24.33 -7.94 -21.85
C THR A 148 23.46 -9.15 -22.16
N SER A 149 22.76 -9.71 -21.17
CA SER A 149 22.05 -10.99 -21.26
C SER A 149 20.55 -10.90 -21.01
N GLY A 150 20.05 -9.68 -20.69
CA GLY A 150 18.64 -9.50 -20.37
C GLY A 150 17.72 -9.68 -21.57
N ILE A 151 16.62 -10.42 -21.37
CA ILE A 151 15.65 -10.74 -22.43
C ILE A 151 15.11 -9.49 -23.13
N PHE A 152 14.91 -8.38 -22.38
CA PHE A 152 14.43 -7.12 -22.95
C PHE A 152 15.47 -6.49 -23.89
N ASN A 153 16.75 -6.59 -23.57
CA ASN A 153 17.82 -6.09 -24.45
C ASN A 153 18.05 -7.01 -25.64
N ILE A 154 17.90 -8.32 -25.49
CA ILE A 154 17.93 -9.26 -26.62
C ILE A 154 16.82 -8.94 -27.63
N LEU A 155 15.59 -8.73 -27.15
CA LEU A 155 14.47 -8.32 -28.01
C LEU A 155 14.71 -6.96 -28.69
N ARG A 156 15.26 -5.98 -27.98
CA ARG A 156 15.64 -4.68 -28.57
C ARG A 156 16.67 -4.82 -29.67
N GLN A 157 17.70 -5.64 -29.46
CA GLN A 157 18.73 -5.91 -30.45
C GLN A 157 18.17 -6.63 -31.70
N ALA A 158 17.25 -7.59 -31.50
CA ALA A 158 16.54 -8.24 -32.60
C ALA A 158 15.69 -7.25 -33.44
N LEU A 159 15.24 -6.14 -32.83
CA LEU A 159 14.55 -5.05 -33.49
C LEU A 159 15.47 -3.94 -34.02
N GLY A 160 16.81 -4.17 -34.03
CA GLY A 160 17.80 -3.22 -34.52
C GLY A 160 18.10 -2.05 -33.58
N MET A 161 17.62 -2.08 -32.31
CA MET A 161 17.86 -1.06 -31.32
C MET A 161 19.10 -1.36 -30.48
N LYS A 162 19.78 -0.32 -30.00
CA LYS A 162 20.93 -0.47 -29.10
C LYS A 162 20.50 -0.99 -27.72
N SER A 163 21.38 -1.75 -27.07
CA SER A 163 21.21 -2.14 -25.67
C SER A 163 21.21 -0.92 -24.76
N VAL A 164 20.41 -0.99 -23.70
CA VAL A 164 20.24 0.08 -22.70
C VAL A 164 20.41 -0.51 -21.30
N ASP A 165 21.12 0.22 -20.44
CA ASP A 165 21.15 -0.08 -19.02
C ASP A 165 19.92 0.56 -18.35
N PHE A 166 18.87 -0.24 -18.24
CA PHE A 166 17.59 0.21 -17.65
C PHE A 166 17.69 0.52 -16.16
N MET A 167 18.62 -0.09 -15.44
CA MET A 167 18.73 0.08 -13.99
C MET A 167 19.51 1.35 -13.62
N SER A 168 20.39 1.82 -14.50
CA SER A 168 21.18 3.05 -14.30
C SER A 168 20.42 4.30 -14.76
N ASP A 169 19.43 4.16 -15.65
CA ASP A 169 18.61 5.30 -16.09
C ASP A 169 17.49 5.61 -15.08
N ALA A 170 17.56 6.78 -14.46
CA ALA A 170 16.59 7.21 -13.44
C ALA A 170 15.14 7.28 -13.96
N LYS A 171 14.92 7.53 -15.26
CA LYS A 171 13.57 7.55 -15.86
C LYS A 171 13.05 6.15 -16.08
N ALA A 172 13.87 5.28 -16.67
CA ALA A 172 13.53 3.88 -16.88
C ALA A 172 13.28 3.17 -15.54
N PHE A 173 14.15 3.38 -14.55
CA PHE A 173 14.02 2.80 -13.22
C PHE A 173 12.68 3.12 -12.55
N ARG A 174 12.21 4.39 -12.61
CA ARG A 174 10.89 4.75 -12.05
C ARG A 174 9.75 3.96 -12.68
N THR A 175 9.76 3.87 -14.01
CA THR A 175 8.73 3.12 -14.75
C THR A 175 8.75 1.63 -14.38
N ILE A 176 9.94 1.03 -14.34
CA ILE A 176 10.14 -0.37 -13.97
C ILE A 176 9.62 -0.62 -12.56
N TYR A 177 10.00 0.23 -11.61
CA TYR A 177 9.57 0.15 -10.22
C TYR A 177 8.04 0.18 -10.08
N ILE A 178 7.38 1.11 -10.77
CA ILE A 178 5.93 1.26 -10.71
C ILE A 178 5.22 0.09 -11.39
N VAL A 179 5.65 -0.28 -12.60
CA VAL A 179 5.02 -1.37 -13.37
C VAL A 179 5.19 -2.71 -12.65
N SER A 180 6.37 -2.99 -12.12
CA SER A 180 6.62 -4.22 -11.37
C SER A 180 5.83 -4.28 -10.06
N GLY A 181 5.72 -3.16 -9.35
CA GLY A 181 4.90 -3.05 -8.14
C GLY A 181 3.41 -3.26 -8.41
N ILE A 182 2.89 -2.67 -9.49
CA ILE A 182 1.51 -2.87 -9.94
C ILE A 182 1.28 -4.34 -10.32
N TRP A 183 2.16 -4.92 -11.15
CA TRP A 183 2.07 -6.32 -11.53
C TRP A 183 2.05 -7.25 -10.31
N GLN A 184 2.86 -6.97 -9.30
CA GLN A 184 2.91 -7.76 -8.08
C GLN A 184 1.64 -7.62 -7.22
N SER A 185 1.10 -6.42 -7.08
CA SER A 185 0.05 -6.12 -6.08
C SER A 185 -1.36 -6.02 -6.65
N ALA A 186 -1.53 -5.74 -7.95
CA ALA A 186 -2.82 -5.44 -8.54
C ALA A 186 -3.83 -6.58 -8.38
N GLY A 187 -3.40 -7.83 -8.56
CA GLY A 187 -4.27 -8.99 -8.39
C GLY A 187 -4.85 -9.08 -6.98
N TRP A 188 -4.00 -8.98 -5.97
CA TRP A 188 -4.44 -8.96 -4.57
C TRP A 188 -5.39 -7.80 -4.28
N GLY A 189 -5.12 -6.64 -4.84
CA GLY A 189 -5.96 -5.45 -4.73
C GLY A 189 -7.39 -5.66 -5.27
N THR A 190 -7.62 -6.61 -6.19
CA THR A 190 -8.96 -6.88 -6.77
C THR A 190 -9.91 -7.58 -5.81
N ILE A 191 -9.41 -8.26 -4.77
CA ILE A 191 -10.20 -9.16 -3.93
C ILE A 191 -11.40 -8.46 -3.30
N LEU A 192 -11.17 -7.28 -2.72
CA LEU A 192 -12.24 -6.51 -2.08
C LEU A 192 -13.30 -6.02 -3.08
N TYR A 193 -12.88 -5.62 -4.28
CA TYR A 193 -13.80 -5.20 -5.32
C TYR A 193 -14.62 -6.38 -5.86
N ILE A 194 -14.01 -7.54 -6.06
CA ILE A 194 -14.70 -8.77 -6.48
C ILE A 194 -15.69 -9.22 -5.40
N ALA A 195 -15.34 -9.12 -4.12
CA ALA A 195 -16.24 -9.42 -3.02
C ALA A 195 -17.48 -8.51 -3.04
N SER A 196 -17.29 -7.19 -3.28
CA SER A 196 -18.38 -6.24 -3.41
C SER A 196 -19.28 -6.57 -4.61
N LEU A 197 -18.70 -6.85 -5.78
CA LEU A 197 -19.43 -7.24 -6.98
C LEU A 197 -20.19 -8.55 -6.83
N SER A 198 -19.64 -9.49 -6.06
CA SER A 198 -20.32 -10.77 -5.78
C SER A 198 -21.54 -10.63 -4.86
N GLY A 199 -21.65 -9.52 -4.14
CA GLY A 199 -22.81 -9.17 -3.31
C GLY A 199 -23.96 -8.47 -4.06
N VAL A 200 -23.78 -8.17 -5.34
CA VAL A 200 -24.82 -7.56 -6.18
C VAL A 200 -25.89 -8.60 -6.52
N ASP A 201 -27.17 -8.22 -6.39
CA ASP A 201 -28.29 -9.11 -6.72
C ASP A 201 -28.26 -9.48 -8.21
N PRO A 202 -28.20 -10.79 -8.54
CA PRO A 202 -28.22 -11.25 -9.93
C PRO A 202 -29.42 -10.74 -10.74
N SER A 203 -30.57 -10.51 -10.10
CA SER A 203 -31.77 -10.00 -10.74
C SER A 203 -31.56 -8.66 -11.43
N LEU A 204 -30.65 -7.82 -10.95
CA LEU A 204 -30.30 -6.55 -11.60
C LEU A 204 -29.63 -6.76 -12.96
N TYR A 205 -28.79 -7.79 -13.08
CA TYR A 205 -28.16 -8.11 -14.36
C TYR A 205 -29.16 -8.74 -15.34
N GLU A 206 -30.09 -9.60 -14.83
CA GLU A 206 -31.14 -10.21 -15.62
C GLU A 206 -32.10 -9.14 -16.16
N ALA A 207 -32.55 -8.22 -15.32
CA ALA A 207 -33.38 -7.10 -15.73
C ALA A 207 -32.70 -6.25 -16.82
N ALA A 208 -31.41 -5.90 -16.60
CA ALA A 208 -30.62 -5.14 -17.55
C ALA A 208 -30.43 -5.89 -18.89
N GLU A 209 -30.38 -7.23 -18.88
CA GLU A 209 -30.33 -8.04 -20.11
C GLU A 209 -31.66 -8.02 -20.86
N ILE A 210 -32.79 -8.07 -20.16
CA ILE A 210 -34.14 -7.95 -20.75
C ILE A 210 -34.34 -6.57 -21.40
N ASP A 211 -33.83 -5.51 -20.73
CA ASP A 211 -33.86 -4.14 -21.24
C ASP A 211 -32.86 -3.88 -22.37
N GLY A 212 -32.08 -4.88 -22.80
CA GLY A 212 -31.10 -4.76 -23.89
C GLY A 212 -29.89 -3.95 -23.55
N ALA A 213 -29.56 -3.80 -22.26
CA ALA A 213 -28.39 -3.04 -21.80
C ALA A 213 -27.08 -3.63 -22.29
N SER A 214 -26.20 -2.79 -22.83
CA SER A 214 -24.85 -3.16 -23.23
C SER A 214 -23.96 -3.44 -22.00
N ILE A 215 -22.84 -4.13 -22.22
CA ILE A 215 -21.85 -4.41 -21.15
C ILE A 215 -21.41 -3.11 -20.47
N TRP A 216 -21.16 -2.03 -21.22
CA TRP A 216 -20.76 -0.74 -20.69
C TRP A 216 -21.82 -0.09 -19.81
N GLN A 217 -23.10 -0.27 -20.15
CA GLN A 217 -24.22 0.22 -19.32
C GLN A 217 -24.30 -0.58 -18.02
N LYS A 218 -24.15 -1.92 -18.06
CA LYS A 218 -24.10 -2.75 -16.84
C LYS A 218 -22.93 -2.36 -15.94
N ILE A 219 -21.73 -2.16 -16.51
CA ILE A 219 -20.57 -1.69 -15.75
C ILE A 219 -20.85 -0.33 -15.10
N ARG A 220 -21.39 0.64 -15.85
CA ARG A 220 -21.58 2.00 -15.36
C ARG A 220 -22.69 2.12 -14.32
N TYR A 221 -23.80 1.40 -14.49
CA TYR A 221 -25.01 1.57 -13.68
C TYR A 221 -25.19 0.49 -12.60
N ILE A 222 -24.52 -0.66 -12.69
CA ILE A 222 -24.60 -1.75 -11.72
C ILE A 222 -23.24 -1.95 -11.02
N ASP A 223 -22.18 -2.26 -11.79
CA ASP A 223 -20.89 -2.60 -11.21
C ASP A 223 -20.24 -1.40 -10.50
N MET A 224 -20.13 -0.24 -11.17
CA MET A 224 -19.48 0.94 -10.61
C MET A 224 -20.14 1.45 -9.32
N PRO A 225 -21.47 1.66 -9.25
CA PRO A 225 -22.10 2.07 -8.01
C PRO A 225 -21.89 1.09 -6.86
N SER A 226 -21.82 -0.21 -7.16
CA SER A 226 -21.61 -1.26 -6.13
C SER A 226 -20.22 -1.25 -5.54
N ILE A 227 -19.19 -0.86 -6.30
CA ILE A 227 -17.81 -0.81 -5.80
C ILE A 227 -17.41 0.56 -5.24
N VAL A 228 -18.14 1.65 -5.55
CA VAL A 228 -17.83 3.00 -5.06
C VAL A 228 -17.66 3.06 -3.54
N PRO A 229 -18.49 2.44 -2.68
CA PRO A 229 -18.27 2.44 -1.24
C PRO A 229 -16.92 1.84 -0.85
N VAL A 230 -16.51 0.75 -1.52
CA VAL A 230 -15.20 0.11 -1.28
C VAL A 230 -14.05 0.99 -1.78
N ILE A 231 -14.25 1.67 -2.91
CA ILE A 231 -13.29 2.66 -3.44
C ILE A 231 -13.05 3.76 -2.42
N VAL A 232 -14.13 4.34 -1.87
CA VAL A 232 -14.06 5.40 -0.85
C VAL A 232 -13.39 4.90 0.43
N ILE A 233 -13.76 3.71 0.91
CA ILE A 233 -13.14 3.11 2.11
C ILE A 233 -11.64 2.88 1.88
N LYS A 234 -11.25 2.35 0.73
CA LYS A 234 -9.83 2.15 0.38
C LYS A 234 -9.06 3.47 0.23
N PHE A 235 -9.70 4.50 -0.33
CA PHE A 235 -9.07 5.79 -0.51
C PHE A 235 -8.90 6.56 0.81
N LEU A 236 -9.90 6.51 1.70
CA LEU A 236 -9.90 7.23 2.98
C LEU A 236 -9.28 6.42 4.12
N GLY A 237 -9.50 5.11 4.12
CA GLY A 237 -9.04 4.17 5.14
C GLY A 237 -7.83 3.38 4.69
N GLU A 238 -7.06 3.94 3.75
CA GLU A 238 -5.93 3.23 3.20
C GLU A 238 -5.08 2.69 4.31
N ASN A 239 -5.13 1.37 4.34
CA ASN A 239 -4.27 0.56 5.17
C ASN A 239 -2.98 1.30 5.49
N PRO A 240 -2.64 1.42 6.78
CA PRO A 240 -1.30 1.85 7.18
C PRO A 240 -0.19 1.07 6.47
N GLY A 241 -0.47 -0.09 5.85
CA GLY A 241 0.46 -0.89 5.05
C GLY A 241 0.42 -0.67 3.53
N ALA A 242 -0.51 0.14 3.01
CA ALA A 242 -0.60 0.49 1.58
C ALA A 242 -0.64 2.00 1.35
N CYS A 243 -0.54 2.79 2.43
CA CYS A 243 -0.42 4.24 2.32
C CYS A 243 0.88 4.58 1.61
N PRO A 244 0.87 5.43 0.58
CA PRO A 244 2.08 5.99 -0.01
C PRO A 244 3.04 6.57 1.05
N TRP A 245 2.49 6.98 2.21
CA TRP A 245 3.26 7.43 3.36
C TRP A 245 4.07 6.35 4.07
N ASP A 246 3.63 5.10 4.11
CA ASP A 246 4.39 4.02 4.77
C ASP A 246 5.51 3.51 3.85
N GLU A 247 5.26 3.47 2.55
CA GLU A 247 6.33 3.29 1.57
C GLU A 247 7.28 4.49 1.57
N ALA A 248 6.77 5.73 1.59
CA ALA A 248 7.57 6.92 1.73
C ALA A 248 8.39 6.93 3.03
N LYS A 249 7.82 6.51 4.17
CA LYS A 249 8.57 6.30 5.44
C LYS A 249 9.66 5.27 5.29
N LYS A 250 9.41 4.16 4.64
CA LYS A 250 10.38 3.08 4.43
C LYS A 250 11.54 3.53 3.54
N TYR A 251 11.25 4.29 2.48
CA TYR A 251 12.28 4.87 1.61
C TYR A 251 12.98 6.05 2.26
N PHE A 252 12.28 6.90 3.01
CA PHE A 252 12.85 7.99 3.77
C PHE A 252 13.80 7.49 4.87
N SER A 253 13.40 6.46 5.61
CA SER A 253 14.23 5.76 6.60
C SER A 253 15.47 5.13 5.95
N LYS A 254 15.31 4.48 4.80
CA LYS A 254 16.42 3.85 4.07
C LYS A 254 17.39 4.87 3.48
N SER A 255 16.87 5.99 2.95
CA SER A 255 17.70 7.10 2.46
C SER A 255 18.43 7.81 3.58
N LEU A 256 17.81 7.99 4.75
CA LEU A 256 18.47 8.54 5.93
C LEU A 256 19.59 7.61 6.44
N MET A 257 19.37 6.29 6.41
CA MET A 257 20.40 5.32 6.80
C MET A 257 21.58 5.30 5.81
N SER A 258 21.34 5.40 4.51
CA SER A 258 22.40 5.46 3.51
C SER A 258 23.23 6.75 3.62
N ILE A 259 22.55 7.86 3.90
CA ILE A 259 23.21 9.15 4.13
C ILE A 259 24.06 9.11 5.40
N SER A 260 23.55 8.51 6.48
CA SER A 260 24.33 8.37 7.73
C SER A 260 25.56 7.49 7.56
N SER A 261 25.50 6.46 6.71
CA SER A 261 26.65 5.59 6.42
C SER A 261 27.73 6.28 5.55
N GLU A 262 27.34 7.15 4.62
CA GLU A 262 28.30 7.94 3.84
C GLU A 262 29.05 8.99 4.69
N TYR A 263 28.36 9.61 5.66
CA TYR A 263 29.01 10.56 6.57
C TYR A 263 29.95 9.89 7.61
N THR A 264 29.71 8.61 7.91
CA THR A 264 30.57 7.85 8.84
C THR A 264 31.87 7.36 8.17
N LEU A 265 31.89 7.29 6.83
CA LEU A 265 33.09 6.88 6.06
C LEU A 265 33.99 8.05 5.65
N GLN A 266 33.55 9.31 5.87
CA GLN A 266 34.33 10.53 5.55
C GLN A 266 34.86 11.27 6.81
N SER A 267 34.60 10.75 8.02
CA SER A 267 35.15 11.22 9.28
C SER A 267 36.19 10.21 9.83
#